data_9e8a7d9b5b539ef0217de1cd59b6caf2
#
_entry.id   9e8a7d9b5b539ef0217de1cd59b6caf2
#
_cell.length_a   1.000
_cell.length_b   1.000
_cell.length_c   1.000
_cell.angle_alpha   90.00
_cell.angle_beta   90.00
_cell.angle_gamma   90.00
#
_symmetry.space_group_name_H-M   'P 1'
#
loop_
_entity.id
_entity.type
_entity.pdbx_description
1 polymer ?
#
loop_
_entity_poly.entity_id
_entity_poly.type
_entity_poly.pdbx_seq_one_letter_code
_entity_poly.pdbx_strand_id
1 'polypeptide(L)'
;MITGAGGLIGSALLPRLAADGHRITRVTRGPAGPGQISWDPGGGILDLHQLGRIDGVIHLAGENIGSRWTATRKRRILQSRTLGTGLLSQALSRLQSRPEVLISASAVGIYGDRGNELLTESSAPGNPEQDFLVRVCLEWEAAAEPAREAGIRVVHPRFGVVLSPEGGALAKLLPPFRLGLGGPQGHGYQWMSWIAIDDVVGAIRHLLDDRQLSGPLNVTAPGAVVNRHFMQIVGRVIRRPTLVRIPAAALNFGLGEMAQHTVLASARVHPAKLLQSGYRFEYPDLEAALRHVLGAEASSSFTR
;
A
#
# COMPACT_ATOMS: atom_id res chain seq x y z
N MET A 1 -14.23 10.61 -5.15
CA MET A 1 -13.63 11.32 -3.99
C MET A 1 -12.38 10.56 -3.55
N ILE A 2 -11.32 11.25 -3.07
CA ILE A 2 -10.07 10.61 -2.64
C ILE A 2 -9.52 11.23 -1.35
N THR A 3 -9.11 10.41 -0.38
CA THR A 3 -8.32 10.81 0.77
C THR A 3 -6.87 10.35 0.59
N GLY A 4 -5.91 10.99 1.26
CA GLY A 4 -4.48 10.65 1.10
C GLY A 4 -3.92 10.99 -0.28
N ALA A 5 -4.52 11.94 -0.97
CA ALA A 5 -4.17 12.37 -2.33
C ALA A 5 -2.71 12.83 -2.50
N GLY A 6 -2.08 13.37 -1.45
CA GLY A 6 -0.67 13.78 -1.45
C GLY A 6 0.32 12.68 -1.04
N GLY A 7 -0.14 11.45 -0.77
CA GLY A 7 0.72 10.30 -0.48
C GLY A 7 1.27 9.65 -1.74
N LEU A 8 2.18 8.68 -1.59
CA LEU A 8 2.84 7.98 -2.70
C LEU A 8 1.86 7.45 -3.75
N ILE A 9 0.86 6.68 -3.32
CA ILE A 9 -0.15 6.11 -4.23
C ILE A 9 -1.08 7.19 -4.74
N GLY A 10 -1.54 8.10 -3.87
CA GLY A 10 -2.48 9.16 -4.23
C GLY A 10 -1.93 10.10 -5.30
N SER A 11 -0.68 10.53 -5.18
CA SER A 11 -0.02 11.40 -6.16
C SER A 11 0.16 10.74 -7.53
N ALA A 12 0.45 9.44 -7.56
CA ALA A 12 0.56 8.68 -8.80
C ALA A 12 -0.82 8.41 -9.46
N LEU A 13 -1.86 8.23 -8.63
CA LEU A 13 -3.21 7.91 -9.09
C LEU A 13 -3.96 9.13 -9.69
N LEU A 14 -3.80 10.30 -9.08
CA LEU A 14 -4.53 11.51 -9.47
C LEU A 14 -4.43 11.86 -10.96
N PRO A 15 -3.23 11.91 -11.58
CA PRO A 15 -3.12 12.22 -13.00
C PRO A 15 -3.83 11.21 -13.90
N ARG A 16 -3.80 9.93 -13.53
CA ARG A 16 -4.44 8.85 -14.30
C ARG A 16 -5.96 8.96 -14.24
N LEU A 17 -6.54 9.17 -13.03
CA LEU A 17 -7.97 9.38 -12.90
C LEU A 17 -8.46 10.66 -13.63
N ALA A 18 -7.65 11.71 -13.64
CA ALA A 18 -7.98 12.92 -14.38
C ALA A 18 -7.96 12.67 -15.90
N ALA A 19 -6.97 11.91 -16.40
CA ALA A 19 -6.88 11.51 -17.80
C ALA A 19 -8.04 10.63 -18.24
N ASP A 20 -8.59 9.80 -17.33
CA ASP A 20 -9.79 9.00 -17.55
C ASP A 20 -11.10 9.83 -17.52
N GLY A 21 -11.03 11.14 -17.31
CA GLY A 21 -12.17 12.05 -17.28
C GLY A 21 -12.93 12.10 -15.95
N HIS A 22 -12.38 11.52 -14.88
CA HIS A 22 -13.01 11.59 -13.55
C HIS A 22 -12.93 13.00 -12.95
N ARG A 23 -14.05 13.47 -12.40
CA ARG A 23 -14.08 14.65 -11.53
C ARG A 23 -13.64 14.25 -10.13
N ILE A 24 -12.52 14.81 -9.65
CA ILE A 24 -11.89 14.39 -8.42
C ILE A 24 -12.09 15.42 -7.32
N THR A 25 -12.72 15.00 -6.21
CA THR A 25 -12.76 15.77 -4.96
C THR A 25 -11.73 15.19 -4.00
N ARG A 26 -10.78 16.02 -3.56
CA ARG A 26 -9.75 15.62 -2.58
C ARG A 26 -10.16 15.93 -1.17
N VAL A 27 -9.99 14.99 -0.25
CA VAL A 27 -10.20 15.18 1.19
C VAL A 27 -8.87 15.54 1.84
N THR A 28 -8.80 16.68 2.50
CA THR A 28 -7.55 17.22 3.07
C THR A 28 -7.71 17.57 4.55
N ARG A 29 -6.61 17.48 5.29
CA ARG A 29 -6.53 18.01 6.67
C ARG A 29 -6.14 19.48 6.59
N GLY A 30 -7.00 20.36 7.10
CA GLY A 30 -6.81 21.80 7.04
C GLY A 30 -7.77 22.49 6.07
N PRO A 31 -7.59 23.79 5.82
CA PRO A 31 -8.51 24.55 4.97
C PRO A 31 -8.65 23.94 3.58
N ALA A 32 -9.89 23.80 3.14
CA ALA A 32 -10.21 23.28 1.82
C ALA A 32 -10.10 24.39 0.76
N GLY A 33 -9.47 24.08 -0.37
CA GLY A 33 -9.46 24.88 -1.58
C GLY A 33 -10.44 24.37 -2.63
N PRO A 34 -10.44 24.92 -3.84
CA PRO A 34 -11.27 24.46 -4.94
C PRO A 34 -11.08 22.94 -5.22
N GLY A 35 -12.16 22.19 -5.33
CA GLY A 35 -12.14 20.74 -5.53
C GLY A 35 -11.64 19.96 -4.31
N GLN A 36 -11.69 20.54 -3.12
CA GLN A 36 -11.29 19.92 -1.87
C GLN A 36 -12.39 20.04 -0.83
N ILE A 37 -12.39 19.10 0.11
CA ILE A 37 -13.13 19.20 1.37
C ILE A 37 -12.19 19.01 2.55
N SER A 38 -12.48 19.68 3.64
CA SER A 38 -11.75 19.53 4.89
C SER A 38 -12.29 18.36 5.70
N TRP A 39 -11.39 17.68 6.40
CA TRP A 39 -11.77 16.71 7.41
C TRP A 39 -10.82 16.75 8.62
N ASP A 40 -11.36 16.42 9.76
CA ASP A 40 -10.60 16.19 10.99
C ASP A 40 -11.04 14.89 11.64
N PRO A 41 -10.34 13.77 11.36
CA PRO A 41 -10.66 12.48 11.99
C PRO A 41 -10.52 12.47 13.50
N GLY A 42 -9.63 13.31 14.07
CA GLY A 42 -9.43 13.42 15.51
C GLY A 42 -10.59 14.13 16.20
N GLY A 43 -11.13 15.15 15.56
CA GLY A 43 -12.32 15.90 16.02
C GLY A 43 -13.65 15.31 15.54
N GLY A 44 -13.63 14.23 14.75
CA GLY A 44 -14.85 13.62 14.22
C GLY A 44 -15.57 14.48 13.16
N ILE A 45 -14.86 15.35 12.44
CA ILE A 45 -15.44 16.31 11.50
C ILE A 45 -15.22 15.86 10.07
N LEU A 46 -16.31 15.59 9.36
CA LEU A 46 -16.36 15.39 7.92
C LEU A 46 -17.76 15.70 7.42
N ASP A 47 -17.91 16.79 6.68
CA ASP A 47 -19.19 17.18 6.07
C ASP A 47 -19.17 16.85 4.57
N LEU A 48 -20.00 15.89 4.17
CA LEU A 48 -20.20 15.50 2.78
C LEU A 48 -21.49 16.06 2.15
N HIS A 49 -22.32 16.76 2.93
CA HIS A 49 -23.62 17.26 2.44
C HIS A 49 -23.48 18.33 1.35
N GLN A 50 -22.36 19.04 1.31
CA GLN A 50 -22.09 20.06 0.28
C GLN A 50 -21.59 19.46 -1.03
N LEU A 51 -21.28 18.17 -1.05
CA LEU A 51 -20.88 17.46 -2.26
C LEU A 51 -22.13 16.99 -3.02
N GLY A 52 -22.10 17.17 -4.31
CA GLY A 52 -23.06 16.49 -5.18
C GLY A 52 -22.87 14.98 -5.14
N ARG A 53 -23.38 14.28 -6.15
CA ARG A 53 -23.23 12.83 -6.26
C ARG A 53 -21.76 12.41 -6.25
N ILE A 54 -21.45 11.41 -5.42
CA ILE A 54 -20.16 10.73 -5.33
C ILE A 54 -20.36 9.31 -5.85
N ASP A 55 -19.69 8.94 -6.95
CA ASP A 55 -19.84 7.60 -7.53
C ASP A 55 -18.90 6.59 -6.87
N GLY A 56 -17.65 7.00 -6.53
CA GLY A 56 -16.67 6.15 -5.88
C GLY A 56 -15.78 6.90 -4.90
N VAL A 57 -15.30 6.18 -3.90
CA VAL A 57 -14.42 6.71 -2.85
C VAL A 57 -13.15 5.88 -2.75
N ILE A 58 -11.99 6.53 -2.79
CA ILE A 58 -10.69 5.91 -2.61
C ILE A 58 -10.06 6.47 -1.32
N HIS A 59 -9.89 5.61 -0.33
CA HIS A 59 -9.39 5.96 0.98
C HIS A 59 -7.97 5.42 1.16
N LEU A 60 -6.97 6.33 0.98
CA LEU A 60 -5.53 6.03 1.08
C LEU A 60 -4.87 6.75 2.26
N ALA A 61 -5.63 7.49 3.07
CA ALA A 61 -5.07 8.25 4.16
C ALA A 61 -4.60 7.34 5.30
N GLY A 62 -3.41 7.59 5.80
CA GLY A 62 -2.83 6.87 6.92
C GLY A 62 -1.47 7.43 7.32
N GLU A 63 -1.11 7.33 8.59
CA GLU A 63 0.21 7.72 9.10
C GLU A 63 1.30 6.81 8.53
N ASN A 64 2.46 7.39 8.19
CA ASN A 64 3.59 6.64 7.66
C ASN A 64 4.16 5.68 8.73
N ILE A 65 4.28 4.39 8.40
CA ILE A 65 4.78 3.34 9.30
C ILE A 65 6.31 3.18 9.25
N GLY A 66 6.97 3.76 8.26
CA GLY A 66 8.37 3.50 7.92
C GLY A 66 9.40 4.21 8.80
N SER A 67 9.19 4.31 10.11
CA SER A 67 10.15 4.81 11.10
C SER A 67 10.02 4.01 12.39
N ARG A 68 10.97 4.16 13.31
CA ARG A 68 10.94 3.47 14.61
C ARG A 68 9.61 3.68 15.35
N TRP A 69 9.01 2.59 15.83
CA TRP A 69 7.73 2.63 16.53
C TRP A 69 7.94 2.87 18.03
N THR A 70 7.53 4.06 18.47
CA THR A 70 7.31 4.38 19.88
C THR A 70 5.83 4.15 20.24
N ALA A 71 5.48 4.12 21.52
CA ALA A 71 4.08 4.01 21.94
C ALA A 71 3.19 5.10 21.34
N THR A 72 3.68 6.35 21.26
CA THR A 72 2.97 7.46 20.63
C THR A 72 2.82 7.25 19.12
N ARG A 73 3.87 6.75 18.44
CA ARG A 73 3.82 6.46 17.01
C ARG A 73 2.85 5.34 16.69
N LYS A 74 2.87 4.26 17.45
CA LYS A 74 1.91 3.13 17.31
C LYS A 74 0.47 3.62 17.45
N ARG A 75 0.17 4.46 18.44
CA ARG A 75 -1.16 5.08 18.58
C ARG A 75 -1.54 5.89 17.33
N ARG A 76 -0.65 6.75 16.82
CA ARG A 76 -0.91 7.53 15.60
C ARG A 76 -1.16 6.64 14.39
N ILE A 77 -0.35 5.59 14.21
CA ILE A 77 -0.52 4.63 13.12
C ILE A 77 -1.89 3.98 13.18
N LEU A 78 -2.30 3.50 14.34
CA LEU A 78 -3.60 2.87 14.55
C LEU A 78 -4.74 3.88 14.36
N GLN A 79 -4.73 4.97 15.10
CA GLN A 79 -5.80 5.97 15.10
C GLN A 79 -6.00 6.64 13.73
N SER A 80 -4.93 6.93 12.99
CA SER A 80 -5.05 7.52 11.66
C SER A 80 -5.83 6.64 10.69
N ARG A 81 -5.85 5.33 10.92
CA ARG A 81 -6.55 4.35 10.12
C ARG A 81 -7.95 4.08 10.66
N THR A 82 -8.07 3.75 11.92
CA THR A 82 -9.36 3.37 12.51
C THR A 82 -10.31 4.56 12.60
N LEU A 83 -9.88 5.70 13.14
CA LEU A 83 -10.73 6.90 13.25
C LEU A 83 -11.04 7.49 11.88
N GLY A 84 -10.03 7.59 10.99
CA GLY A 84 -10.22 8.13 9.66
C GLY A 84 -11.19 7.30 8.82
N THR A 85 -10.98 5.99 8.77
CA THR A 85 -11.86 5.07 8.04
C THR A 85 -13.25 5.02 8.65
N GLY A 86 -13.36 4.94 9.98
CA GLY A 86 -14.66 4.91 10.67
C GLY A 86 -15.46 6.18 10.43
N LEU A 87 -14.85 7.36 10.55
CA LEU A 87 -15.51 8.63 10.27
C LEU A 87 -16.00 8.70 8.82
N LEU A 88 -15.13 8.33 7.85
CA LEU A 88 -15.49 8.32 6.44
C LEU A 88 -16.63 7.35 6.16
N SER A 89 -16.52 6.13 6.65
CA SER A 89 -17.48 5.05 6.47
C SER A 89 -18.87 5.44 7.03
N GLN A 90 -18.92 6.00 8.24
CA GLN A 90 -20.15 6.52 8.83
C GLN A 90 -20.74 7.70 8.05
N ALA A 91 -19.90 8.64 7.59
CA ALA A 91 -20.39 9.76 6.80
C ALA A 91 -21.01 9.28 5.47
N LEU A 92 -20.36 8.32 4.79
CA LEU A 92 -20.87 7.73 3.54
C LEU A 92 -22.17 6.96 3.76
N SER A 93 -22.30 6.22 4.86
CA SER A 93 -23.52 5.43 5.16
C SER A 93 -24.76 6.28 5.36
N ARG A 94 -24.60 7.56 5.78
CA ARG A 94 -25.69 8.51 6.03
C ARG A 94 -26.12 9.30 4.79
N LEU A 95 -25.39 9.21 3.67
CA LEU A 95 -25.76 9.90 2.43
C LEU A 95 -27.04 9.32 1.84
N GLN A 96 -27.93 10.18 1.34
CA GLN A 96 -29.11 9.78 0.59
C GLN A 96 -28.72 9.06 -0.72
N SER A 97 -27.75 9.63 -1.46
CA SER A 97 -27.14 8.99 -2.64
C SER A 97 -25.76 8.47 -2.25
N ARG A 98 -25.70 7.18 -1.93
CA ARG A 98 -24.45 6.52 -1.52
C ARG A 98 -23.56 6.23 -2.72
N PRO A 99 -22.24 6.26 -2.56
CA PRO A 99 -21.32 5.84 -3.61
C PRO A 99 -21.46 4.34 -3.92
N GLU A 100 -21.17 3.96 -5.15
CA GLU A 100 -21.19 2.55 -5.57
C GLU A 100 -20.08 1.74 -4.90
N VAL A 101 -18.94 2.38 -4.62
CA VAL A 101 -17.76 1.71 -4.06
C VAL A 101 -16.97 2.57 -3.08
N LEU A 102 -16.48 1.92 -2.02
CA LEU A 102 -15.43 2.39 -1.13
C LEU A 102 -14.21 1.47 -1.28
N ILE A 103 -13.14 1.96 -1.91
CA ILE A 103 -11.84 1.30 -1.94
C ILE A 103 -11.05 1.82 -0.73
N SER A 104 -10.99 1.04 0.33
CA SER A 104 -10.29 1.39 1.58
C SER A 104 -9.00 0.62 1.67
N ALA A 105 -7.86 1.32 1.63
CA ALA A 105 -6.54 0.71 1.68
C ALA A 105 -6.37 -0.23 2.87
N SER A 106 -5.57 -1.26 2.65
CA SER A 106 -5.06 -2.20 3.66
C SER A 106 -3.62 -2.60 3.28
N ALA A 107 -3.05 -3.60 3.93
CA ALA A 107 -1.69 -4.05 3.65
C ALA A 107 -1.52 -5.55 3.86
N VAL A 108 -0.57 -6.15 3.13
CA VAL A 108 -0.18 -7.57 3.32
C VAL A 108 0.37 -7.85 4.73
N GLY A 109 0.68 -6.81 5.51
CA GLY A 109 1.02 -6.92 6.93
C GLY A 109 -0.04 -7.59 7.79
N ILE A 110 -1.29 -7.70 7.30
CA ILE A 110 -2.36 -8.45 7.97
C ILE A 110 -2.02 -9.94 8.15
N TYR A 111 -1.17 -10.49 7.32
CA TYR A 111 -0.80 -11.90 7.42
C TYR A 111 0.30 -12.17 8.47
N GLY A 112 1.06 -11.13 8.87
CA GLY A 112 2.21 -11.27 9.76
C GLY A 112 3.37 -12.07 9.14
N ASP A 113 4.24 -12.63 9.99
CA ASP A 113 5.31 -13.53 9.55
C ASP A 113 4.77 -14.96 9.38
N ARG A 114 4.76 -15.47 8.16
CA ARG A 114 4.23 -16.79 7.79
C ARG A 114 5.29 -17.67 7.13
N GLY A 115 6.56 -17.34 7.29
CA GLY A 115 7.66 -18.14 6.73
C GLY A 115 7.53 -18.34 5.21
N ASN A 116 7.39 -19.59 4.77
CA ASN A 116 7.32 -19.96 3.35
C ASN A 116 5.89 -20.24 2.84
N GLU A 117 4.87 -20.03 3.68
CA GLU A 117 3.47 -20.28 3.33
C GLU A 117 3.02 -19.39 2.17
N LEU A 118 2.34 -19.97 1.19
CA LEU A 118 1.71 -19.21 0.11
C LEU A 118 0.37 -18.64 0.61
N LEU A 119 0.27 -17.31 0.65
CA LEU A 119 -0.85 -16.58 1.21
C LEU A 119 -1.74 -16.02 0.12
N THR A 120 -3.04 -16.28 0.23
CA THR A 120 -4.08 -15.71 -0.64
C THR A 120 -5.07 -14.91 0.19
N GLU A 121 -6.07 -14.33 -0.45
CA GLU A 121 -7.14 -13.59 0.24
C GLU A 121 -7.98 -14.46 1.19
N SER A 122 -7.96 -15.77 1.00
CA SER A 122 -8.64 -16.76 1.87
C SER A 122 -7.79 -17.20 3.06
N SER A 123 -6.49 -16.87 3.08
CA SER A 123 -5.60 -17.20 4.20
C SER A 123 -6.00 -16.41 5.45
N ALA A 124 -5.98 -17.07 6.60
CA ALA A 124 -6.26 -16.45 7.89
C ALA A 124 -5.24 -15.32 8.17
N PRO A 125 -5.65 -14.25 8.85
CA PRO A 125 -4.73 -13.23 9.36
C PRO A 125 -3.71 -13.83 10.33
N GLY A 126 -2.61 -13.10 10.56
CA GLY A 126 -1.67 -13.39 11.63
C GLY A 126 -2.28 -13.14 13.02
N ASN A 127 -1.48 -13.33 14.07
CA ASN A 127 -1.92 -13.11 15.45
C ASN A 127 -1.83 -11.63 15.84
N PRO A 128 -2.97 -10.92 16.09
CA PRO A 128 -2.97 -9.50 16.44
C PRO A 128 -2.41 -9.19 17.84
N GLU A 129 -2.31 -10.18 18.72
CA GLU A 129 -1.72 -10.01 20.04
C GLU A 129 -0.19 -9.96 19.99
N GLN A 130 0.39 -10.64 19.02
CA GLN A 130 1.84 -10.76 18.84
C GLN A 130 2.38 -9.81 17.77
N ASP A 131 1.55 -9.36 16.84
CA ASP A 131 1.96 -8.50 15.74
C ASP A 131 1.09 -7.24 15.65
N PHE A 132 1.74 -6.10 15.91
CA PHE A 132 1.08 -4.80 15.86
C PHE A 132 0.53 -4.46 14.46
N LEU A 133 1.19 -4.86 13.37
CA LEU A 133 0.67 -4.60 12.02
C LEU A 133 -0.56 -5.44 11.70
N VAL A 134 -0.58 -6.69 12.13
CA VAL A 134 -1.76 -7.55 12.01
C VAL A 134 -2.95 -6.88 12.67
N ARG A 135 -2.76 -6.46 13.92
CA ARG A 135 -3.79 -5.72 14.68
C ARG A 135 -4.25 -4.46 13.94
N VAL A 136 -3.30 -3.64 13.47
CA VAL A 136 -3.62 -2.41 12.73
C VAL A 136 -4.45 -2.71 11.49
N CYS A 137 -4.08 -3.72 10.70
CA CYS A 137 -4.80 -4.06 9.48
C CYS A 137 -6.21 -4.60 9.75
N LEU A 138 -6.37 -5.45 10.77
CA LEU A 138 -7.68 -5.98 11.18
C LEU A 138 -8.63 -4.86 11.63
N GLU A 139 -8.16 -3.99 12.53
CA GLU A 139 -8.96 -2.86 13.01
C GLU A 139 -9.24 -1.85 11.89
N TRP A 140 -8.32 -1.70 10.94
CA TRP A 140 -8.49 -0.84 9.77
C TRP A 140 -9.57 -1.35 8.83
N GLU A 141 -9.52 -2.63 8.43
CA GLU A 141 -10.54 -3.24 7.57
C GLU A 141 -11.91 -3.22 8.27
N ALA A 142 -11.99 -3.54 9.57
CA ALA A 142 -13.22 -3.49 10.36
C ALA A 142 -13.84 -2.09 10.45
N ALA A 143 -13.03 -1.03 10.44
CA ALA A 143 -13.54 0.35 10.51
C ALA A 143 -14.38 0.78 9.29
N ALA A 144 -14.34 0.04 8.18
CA ALA A 144 -15.16 0.27 7.00
C ALA A 144 -16.54 -0.41 7.06
N GLU A 145 -16.83 -1.17 8.12
CA GLU A 145 -18.07 -1.94 8.27
C GLU A 145 -19.36 -1.10 8.12
N PRO A 146 -19.48 0.12 8.68
CA PRO A 146 -20.69 0.92 8.51
C PRO A 146 -21.03 1.22 7.04
N ALA A 147 -20.02 1.36 6.17
CA ALA A 147 -20.28 1.54 4.73
C ALA A 147 -20.80 0.25 4.08
N ARG A 148 -20.24 -0.92 4.48
CA ARG A 148 -20.67 -2.23 3.99
C ARG A 148 -22.11 -2.54 4.41
N GLU A 149 -22.45 -2.31 5.68
CA GLU A 149 -23.82 -2.49 6.21
C GLU A 149 -24.84 -1.58 5.52
N ALA A 150 -24.41 -0.40 5.07
CA ALA A 150 -25.23 0.52 4.30
C ALA A 150 -25.39 0.11 2.83
N GLY A 151 -24.83 -1.02 2.39
CA GLY A 151 -24.93 -1.54 1.02
C GLY A 151 -23.90 -0.95 0.04
N ILE A 152 -22.89 -0.22 0.51
CA ILE A 152 -21.79 0.25 -0.32
C ILE A 152 -20.85 -0.94 -0.56
N ARG A 153 -20.43 -1.18 -1.79
CA ARG A 153 -19.40 -2.18 -2.11
C ARG A 153 -18.07 -1.73 -1.51
N VAL A 154 -17.56 -2.47 -0.54
CA VAL A 154 -16.27 -2.18 0.12
C VAL A 154 -15.22 -3.13 -0.40
N VAL A 155 -14.07 -2.58 -0.83
CA VAL A 155 -12.88 -3.34 -1.25
C VAL A 155 -11.70 -2.93 -0.39
N HIS A 156 -10.96 -3.91 0.11
CA HIS A 156 -9.74 -3.70 0.89
C HIS A 156 -8.50 -4.16 0.09
N PRO A 157 -7.91 -3.28 -0.74
CA PRO A 157 -6.64 -3.61 -1.39
C PRO A 157 -5.54 -3.73 -0.34
N ARG A 158 -5.04 -4.95 -0.15
CA ARG A 158 -3.91 -5.29 0.72
C ARG A 158 -2.61 -5.11 -0.07
N PHE A 159 -2.05 -3.92 0.02
CA PHE A 159 -0.85 -3.57 -0.73
C PHE A 159 0.39 -4.30 -0.22
N GLY A 160 1.18 -4.84 -1.15
CA GLY A 160 2.56 -5.26 -0.92
C GLY A 160 3.51 -4.07 -0.82
N VAL A 161 4.82 -4.33 -0.88
CA VAL A 161 5.84 -3.29 -0.93
C VAL A 161 5.75 -2.56 -2.26
N VAL A 162 5.25 -1.34 -2.25
CA VAL A 162 5.10 -0.52 -3.45
C VAL A 162 6.47 0.00 -3.90
N LEU A 163 6.83 -0.31 -5.14
CA LEU A 163 8.09 0.12 -5.75
C LEU A 163 7.92 1.48 -6.43
N SER A 164 8.57 2.49 -5.87
CA SER A 164 8.67 3.82 -6.45
C SER A 164 9.93 4.52 -5.92
N PRO A 165 10.65 5.30 -6.73
CA PRO A 165 11.78 6.10 -6.29
C PRO A 165 11.34 7.34 -5.49
N GLU A 166 10.08 7.74 -5.59
CA GLU A 166 9.53 8.95 -4.96
C GLU A 166 9.18 8.75 -3.49
N GLY A 167 9.13 7.49 -3.01
CA GLY A 167 8.76 7.21 -1.63
C GLY A 167 8.76 5.73 -1.26
N GLY A 168 8.24 5.42 -0.06
CA GLY A 168 8.12 4.06 0.42
C GLY A 168 9.46 3.39 0.77
N ALA A 169 9.49 2.07 0.67
CA ALA A 169 10.66 1.27 1.04
C ALA A 169 11.81 1.42 0.03
N LEU A 170 11.50 1.45 -1.27
CA LEU A 170 12.53 1.54 -2.32
C LEU A 170 13.33 2.84 -2.20
N ALA A 171 12.66 3.98 -2.05
CA ALA A 171 13.33 5.28 -1.90
C ALA A 171 14.30 5.31 -0.71
N LYS A 172 14.00 4.57 0.37
CA LYS A 172 14.89 4.46 1.54
C LYS A 172 16.06 3.50 1.33
N LEU A 173 15.90 2.50 0.46
CA LEU A 173 16.95 1.56 0.10
C LEU A 173 17.99 2.17 -0.85
N LEU A 174 17.57 3.04 -1.75
CA LEU A 174 18.44 3.56 -2.82
C LEU A 174 19.69 4.31 -2.32
N PRO A 175 19.65 5.21 -1.29
CA PRO A 175 20.84 5.94 -0.86
C PRO A 175 22.00 5.02 -0.41
N PRO A 176 21.84 4.07 0.52
CA PRO A 176 22.91 3.16 0.88
C PRO A 176 23.36 2.27 -0.28
N PHE A 177 22.45 1.84 -1.16
CA PHE A 177 22.81 1.08 -2.34
C PHE A 177 23.70 1.88 -3.31
N ARG A 178 23.39 3.16 -3.55
CA ARG A 178 24.21 4.05 -4.42
C ARG A 178 25.62 4.22 -3.89
N LEU A 179 25.81 4.12 -2.56
CA LEU A 179 27.11 4.15 -1.88
C LEU A 179 27.82 2.78 -1.85
N GLY A 180 27.24 1.73 -2.47
CA GLY A 180 27.80 0.37 -2.44
C GLY A 180 27.62 -0.36 -1.12
N LEU A 181 26.80 0.17 -0.21
CA LEU A 181 26.51 -0.41 1.13
C LEU A 181 25.22 -1.22 1.14
N GLY A 182 24.66 -1.53 -0.03
CA GLY A 182 23.46 -2.33 -0.18
C GLY A 182 23.71 -3.82 -0.02
N GLY A 183 22.65 -4.56 0.41
CA GLY A 183 22.70 -6.02 0.44
C GLY A 183 21.58 -6.65 1.25
N PRO A 184 21.63 -7.98 1.42
CA PRO A 184 20.59 -8.73 2.11
C PRO A 184 20.39 -8.29 3.55
N GLN A 185 19.14 -8.24 3.98
CA GLN A 185 18.71 -7.83 5.31
C GLN A 185 18.37 -9.06 6.15
N GLY A 186 18.81 -9.11 7.40
CA GLY A 186 18.59 -10.26 8.28
C GLY A 186 19.20 -11.54 7.71
N HIS A 187 18.45 -12.65 7.71
CA HIS A 187 18.87 -13.91 7.09
C HIS A 187 18.75 -13.90 5.55
N GLY A 188 17.93 -13.00 4.98
CA GLY A 188 17.80 -12.81 3.55
C GLY A 188 16.85 -13.80 2.83
N TYR A 189 16.24 -14.74 3.56
CA TYR A 189 15.32 -15.75 3.01
C TYR A 189 13.84 -15.42 3.26
N GLN A 190 13.55 -14.32 3.98
CA GLN A 190 12.17 -13.85 4.15
C GLN A 190 11.59 -13.40 2.81
N TRP A 191 10.36 -13.81 2.54
CA TRP A 191 9.64 -13.46 1.33
C TRP A 191 9.17 -11.99 1.35
N MET A 192 9.33 -11.34 0.23
CA MET A 192 8.89 -9.97 -0.01
C MET A 192 7.86 -9.98 -1.14
N SER A 193 6.65 -9.58 -0.81
CA SER A 193 5.60 -9.34 -1.79
C SER A 193 5.61 -7.87 -2.17
N TRP A 194 5.84 -7.60 -3.43
CA TRP A 194 6.09 -6.28 -4.00
C TRP A 194 5.11 -5.98 -5.14
N ILE A 195 5.02 -4.72 -5.56
CA ILE A 195 4.26 -4.29 -6.73
C ILE A 195 4.82 -2.97 -7.26
N ALA A 196 4.86 -2.78 -8.58
CA ALA A 196 5.20 -1.50 -9.20
C ALA A 196 4.10 -0.46 -8.92
N ILE A 197 4.47 0.81 -8.79
CA ILE A 197 3.50 1.89 -8.55
C ILE A 197 2.46 1.98 -9.67
N ASP A 198 2.85 1.72 -10.92
CA ASP A 198 1.96 1.72 -12.08
C ASP A 198 0.91 0.63 -11.97
N ASP A 199 1.29 -0.57 -11.55
CA ASP A 199 0.36 -1.67 -11.29
C ASP A 199 -0.55 -1.41 -10.08
N VAL A 200 -0.10 -0.66 -9.06
CA VAL A 200 -0.98 -0.19 -7.98
C VAL A 200 -2.06 0.72 -8.52
N VAL A 201 -1.69 1.67 -9.36
CA VAL A 201 -2.63 2.60 -10.01
C VAL A 201 -3.59 1.84 -10.92
N GLY A 202 -3.07 0.94 -11.75
CA GLY A 202 -3.86 0.06 -12.61
C GLY A 202 -4.86 -0.80 -11.84
N ALA A 203 -4.42 -1.42 -10.75
CA ALA A 203 -5.29 -2.24 -9.90
C ALA A 203 -6.41 -1.40 -9.25
N ILE A 204 -6.12 -0.20 -8.73
CA ILE A 204 -7.15 0.67 -8.16
C ILE A 204 -8.19 1.07 -9.22
N ARG A 205 -7.77 1.38 -10.45
CA ARG A 205 -8.69 1.67 -11.57
C ARG A 205 -9.54 0.46 -11.89
N HIS A 206 -8.93 -0.72 -12.01
CA HIS A 206 -9.67 -1.97 -12.21
C HIS A 206 -10.71 -2.22 -11.11
N LEU A 207 -10.38 -1.94 -9.84
CA LEU A 207 -11.32 -2.05 -8.71
C LEU A 207 -12.46 -1.03 -8.75
N LEU A 208 -12.29 0.13 -9.37
CA LEU A 208 -13.39 1.08 -9.61
C LEU A 208 -14.39 0.51 -10.62
N ASP A 209 -13.90 -0.10 -11.69
CA ASP A 209 -14.69 -0.56 -12.82
C ASP A 209 -15.32 -1.93 -12.58
N ASP A 210 -14.60 -2.87 -11.97
CA ASP A 210 -15.11 -4.22 -11.70
C ASP A 210 -16.04 -4.24 -10.49
N ARG A 211 -17.34 -4.38 -10.77
CA ARG A 211 -18.39 -4.41 -9.75
C ARG A 211 -18.48 -5.72 -8.97
N GLN A 212 -17.81 -6.77 -9.41
CA GLN A 212 -17.87 -8.10 -8.77
C GLN A 212 -16.84 -8.22 -7.64
N LEU A 213 -15.75 -7.45 -7.70
CA LEU A 213 -14.70 -7.47 -6.69
C LEU A 213 -15.13 -6.77 -5.40
N SER A 214 -15.08 -7.49 -4.29
CA SER A 214 -15.41 -6.96 -2.96
C SER A 214 -14.58 -7.64 -1.86
N GLY A 215 -14.58 -7.02 -0.67
CA GLY A 215 -13.84 -7.51 0.49
C GLY A 215 -12.31 -7.41 0.33
N PRO A 216 -11.53 -8.28 1.01
CA PRO A 216 -10.09 -8.26 0.93
C PRO A 216 -9.59 -8.72 -0.45
N LEU A 217 -8.55 -8.03 -0.94
CA LEU A 217 -7.94 -8.29 -2.23
C LEU A 217 -6.43 -7.98 -2.17
N ASN A 218 -5.59 -8.96 -2.48
CA ASN A 218 -4.14 -8.78 -2.48
C ASN A 218 -3.70 -7.97 -3.71
N VAL A 219 -3.00 -6.87 -3.47
CA VAL A 219 -2.45 -6.01 -4.53
C VAL A 219 -0.93 -6.12 -4.46
N THR A 220 -0.43 -7.21 -5.02
CA THR A 220 0.99 -7.57 -5.15
C THR A 220 1.24 -8.06 -6.56
N ALA A 221 2.48 -7.94 -7.05
CA ALA A 221 2.87 -8.67 -8.25
C ALA A 221 2.78 -10.20 -7.99
N PRO A 222 2.53 -11.01 -9.04
CA PRO A 222 2.38 -12.46 -8.87
C PRO A 222 3.67 -13.17 -8.44
N GLY A 223 4.83 -12.54 -8.64
CA GLY A 223 6.16 -13.07 -8.38
C GLY A 223 6.77 -12.53 -7.08
N ALA A 224 6.27 -12.98 -5.89
CA ALA A 224 6.99 -12.71 -4.65
C ALA A 224 8.40 -13.30 -4.68
N VAL A 225 9.38 -12.62 -4.08
CA VAL A 225 10.79 -13.06 -4.07
C VAL A 225 11.36 -13.01 -2.66
N VAL A 226 12.41 -13.79 -2.38
CA VAL A 226 13.14 -13.68 -1.11
C VAL A 226 13.98 -12.40 -1.06
N ASN A 227 14.16 -11.83 0.11
CA ASN A 227 14.88 -10.57 0.33
C ASN A 227 16.26 -10.56 -0.34
N ARG A 228 17.04 -11.62 -0.18
CA ARG A 228 18.36 -11.74 -0.83
C ARG A 228 18.27 -11.54 -2.35
N HIS A 229 17.31 -12.18 -3.00
CA HIS A 229 17.12 -12.05 -4.44
C HIS A 229 16.66 -10.64 -4.83
N PHE A 230 15.72 -10.08 -4.07
CA PHE A 230 15.28 -8.69 -4.25
C PHE A 230 16.47 -7.71 -4.22
N MET A 231 17.32 -7.82 -3.18
CA MET A 231 18.47 -6.93 -3.03
C MET A 231 19.50 -7.12 -4.16
N GLN A 232 19.72 -8.36 -4.62
CA GLN A 232 20.60 -8.65 -5.76
C GLN A 232 20.09 -7.98 -7.05
N ILE A 233 18.77 -8.05 -7.31
CA ILE A 233 18.19 -7.41 -8.50
C ILE A 233 18.30 -5.89 -8.39
N VAL A 234 17.99 -5.28 -7.23
CA VAL A 234 18.19 -3.84 -7.02
C VAL A 234 19.63 -3.45 -7.35
N GLY A 235 20.61 -4.16 -6.78
CA GLY A 235 22.04 -3.87 -7.05
C GLY A 235 22.42 -4.00 -8.53
N ARG A 236 21.89 -5.03 -9.23
CA ARG A 236 22.09 -5.22 -10.66
C ARG A 236 21.55 -4.06 -11.48
N VAL A 237 20.31 -3.63 -11.20
CA VAL A 237 19.64 -2.54 -11.92
C VAL A 237 20.38 -1.21 -11.76
N ILE A 238 20.85 -0.90 -10.55
CA ILE A 238 21.58 0.35 -10.29
C ILE A 238 23.10 0.21 -10.49
N ARG A 239 23.57 -0.97 -10.94
CA ARG A 239 24.98 -1.28 -11.19
C ARG A 239 25.86 -1.07 -9.95
N ARG A 240 25.43 -1.58 -8.81
CA ARG A 240 26.14 -1.53 -7.53
C ARG A 240 26.26 -2.91 -6.90
N PRO A 241 27.37 -3.21 -6.22
CA PRO A 241 27.55 -4.49 -5.52
C PRO A 241 26.56 -4.59 -4.35
N THR A 242 26.22 -5.84 -3.97
CA THR A 242 25.30 -6.15 -2.87
C THR A 242 25.95 -7.09 -1.86
N LEU A 243 27.19 -6.78 -1.50
CA LEU A 243 28.04 -7.63 -0.66
C LEU A 243 27.82 -7.41 0.84
N VAL A 244 27.28 -6.27 1.24
CA VAL A 244 27.12 -5.89 2.65
C VAL A 244 25.84 -6.48 3.21
N ARG A 245 25.95 -7.57 4.00
CA ARG A 245 24.79 -8.10 4.72
C ARG A 245 24.49 -7.23 5.93
N ILE A 246 23.23 -6.79 6.08
CA ILE A 246 22.77 -6.00 7.22
C ILE A 246 22.20 -6.97 8.28
N PRO A 247 22.89 -7.20 9.43
CA PRO A 247 22.41 -8.12 10.45
C PRO A 247 21.05 -7.70 11.03
N ALA A 248 20.22 -8.68 11.41
CA ALA A 248 18.94 -8.40 12.07
C ALA A 248 19.10 -7.57 13.35
N ALA A 249 20.18 -7.78 14.11
CA ALA A 249 20.48 -7.00 15.30
C ALA A 249 20.66 -5.49 14.99
N ALA A 250 21.35 -5.15 13.89
CA ALA A 250 21.52 -3.76 13.47
C ALA A 250 20.18 -3.12 13.03
N LEU A 251 19.34 -3.88 12.32
CA LEU A 251 18.00 -3.43 11.94
C LEU A 251 17.10 -3.21 13.17
N ASN A 252 17.13 -4.14 14.11
CA ASN A 252 16.39 -4.03 15.37
C ASN A 252 16.89 -2.85 16.23
N PHE A 253 18.20 -2.62 16.27
CA PHE A 253 18.76 -1.46 16.98
C PHE A 253 18.29 -0.13 16.35
N GLY A 254 18.31 0.00 15.01
CA GLY A 254 17.94 1.22 14.31
C GLY A 254 16.43 1.45 14.25
N LEU A 255 15.66 0.43 13.89
CA LEU A 255 14.23 0.51 13.56
C LEU A 255 13.33 -0.06 14.67
N GLY A 256 13.88 -0.80 15.61
CA GLY A 256 13.12 -1.42 16.70
C GLY A 256 12.11 -2.45 16.21
N GLU A 257 10.97 -2.53 16.87
CA GLU A 257 9.85 -3.42 16.55
C GLU A 257 9.42 -3.35 15.08
N MET A 258 9.51 -2.16 14.45
CA MET A 258 9.18 -1.99 13.04
C MET A 258 10.01 -2.93 12.13
N ALA A 259 11.30 -3.15 12.44
CA ALA A 259 12.11 -4.06 11.64
C ALA A 259 11.59 -5.50 11.66
N GLN A 260 11.13 -5.97 12.82
CA GLN A 260 10.64 -7.34 13.01
C GLN A 260 9.37 -7.59 12.21
N HIS A 261 8.42 -6.66 12.25
CA HIS A 261 7.10 -6.82 11.64
C HIS A 261 7.03 -6.33 10.18
N THR A 262 8.12 -5.78 9.63
CA THR A 262 8.13 -5.32 8.22
C THR A 262 9.31 -5.91 7.44
N VAL A 263 10.54 -5.51 7.79
CA VAL A 263 11.75 -5.82 7.01
C VAL A 263 12.16 -7.28 7.15
N LEU A 264 12.00 -7.84 8.36
CA LEU A 264 12.41 -9.20 8.72
C LEU A 264 11.26 -10.22 8.64
N ALA A 265 10.02 -9.75 8.60
CA ALA A 265 8.86 -10.62 8.44
C ALA A 265 8.79 -11.21 7.03
N SER A 266 8.28 -12.43 6.94
CA SER A 266 8.14 -13.20 5.71
C SER A 266 6.66 -13.34 5.34
N ALA A 267 6.28 -12.80 4.17
CA ALA A 267 4.94 -12.93 3.65
C ALA A 267 4.99 -13.20 2.13
N ARG A 268 4.73 -14.45 1.75
CA ARG A 268 4.67 -14.88 0.35
C ARG A 268 3.23 -14.77 -0.16
N VAL A 269 2.84 -13.58 -0.57
CA VAL A 269 1.44 -13.27 -0.95
C VAL A 269 1.23 -13.43 -2.44
N HIS A 270 0.11 -14.05 -2.80
CA HIS A 270 -0.35 -14.24 -4.17
C HIS A 270 -1.65 -13.47 -4.40
N PRO A 271 -1.77 -12.69 -5.50
CA PRO A 271 -2.95 -11.88 -5.80
C PRO A 271 -4.02 -12.71 -6.53
N ALA A 272 -4.58 -13.73 -5.85
CA ALA A 272 -5.44 -14.72 -6.50
C ALA A 272 -6.71 -14.08 -7.11
N LYS A 273 -7.41 -13.24 -6.34
CA LYS A 273 -8.63 -12.57 -6.82
C LYS A 273 -8.35 -11.60 -7.97
N LEU A 274 -7.25 -10.86 -7.89
CA LEU A 274 -6.89 -9.87 -8.91
C LEU A 274 -6.55 -10.58 -10.25
N LEU A 275 -5.87 -11.72 -10.19
CA LEU A 275 -5.61 -12.53 -11.39
C LEU A 275 -6.89 -13.17 -11.95
N GLN A 276 -7.77 -13.67 -11.08
CA GLN A 276 -9.04 -14.29 -11.48
C GLN A 276 -10.01 -13.28 -12.11
N SER A 277 -9.94 -12.00 -11.72
CA SER A 277 -10.73 -10.92 -12.34
C SER A 277 -10.22 -10.50 -13.73
N GLY A 278 -9.17 -11.12 -14.22
CA GLY A 278 -8.60 -10.78 -15.53
C GLY A 278 -7.68 -9.57 -15.54
N TYR A 279 -7.30 -9.03 -14.37
CA TYR A 279 -6.32 -7.95 -14.30
C TYR A 279 -4.98 -8.39 -14.90
N ARG A 280 -4.41 -7.57 -15.76
CA ARG A 280 -3.12 -7.81 -16.40
C ARG A 280 -2.09 -6.85 -15.83
N PHE A 281 -1.08 -7.42 -15.15
CA PHE A 281 0.04 -6.66 -14.63
C PHE A 281 0.89 -6.12 -15.79
N GLU A 282 1.26 -4.86 -15.71
CA GLU A 282 2.19 -4.22 -16.64
C GLU A 282 3.63 -4.65 -16.33
N TYR A 283 3.95 -4.81 -15.05
CA TYR A 283 5.27 -5.21 -14.56
C TYR A 283 5.20 -6.43 -13.63
N PRO A 284 4.94 -7.65 -14.15
CA PRO A 284 4.87 -8.86 -13.33
C PRO A 284 6.26 -9.37 -12.89
N ASP A 285 7.34 -8.96 -13.57
CA ASP A 285 8.73 -9.32 -13.27
C ASP A 285 9.43 -8.21 -12.48
N LEU A 286 10.18 -8.61 -11.42
CA LEU A 286 10.81 -7.67 -10.51
C LEU A 286 11.90 -6.83 -11.18
N GLU A 287 12.71 -7.43 -12.05
CA GLU A 287 13.81 -6.69 -12.71
C GLU A 287 13.25 -5.67 -13.69
N ALA A 288 12.24 -6.06 -14.49
CA ALA A 288 11.54 -5.15 -15.38
C ALA A 288 10.89 -3.98 -14.61
N ALA A 289 10.17 -4.28 -13.51
CA ALA A 289 9.58 -3.28 -12.63
C ALA A 289 10.61 -2.28 -12.09
N LEU A 290 11.73 -2.79 -11.57
CA LEU A 290 12.79 -1.93 -11.02
C LEU A 290 13.47 -1.09 -12.09
N ARG A 291 13.71 -1.65 -13.29
CA ARG A 291 14.27 -0.88 -14.42
C ARG A 291 13.34 0.26 -14.82
N HIS A 292 12.05 0.00 -14.92
CA HIS A 292 11.04 1.01 -15.23
C HIS A 292 11.00 2.12 -14.19
N VAL A 293 10.72 1.79 -12.94
CA VAL A 293 10.52 2.80 -11.88
C VAL A 293 11.80 3.59 -11.56
N LEU A 294 12.98 3.08 -11.88
CA LEU A 294 14.25 3.76 -11.67
C LEU A 294 14.76 4.49 -12.93
N GLY A 295 13.99 4.49 -14.03
CA GLY A 295 14.41 5.11 -15.30
C GLY A 295 15.64 4.45 -15.91
N ALA A 296 15.89 3.17 -15.62
CA ALA A 296 17.02 2.41 -16.13
C ALA A 296 16.67 1.67 -17.44
N GLU A 297 15.58 2.03 -18.10
CA GLU A 297 15.18 1.48 -19.38
C GLU A 297 16.13 1.98 -20.47
N ALA A 298 16.71 0.99 -21.17
CA ALA A 298 17.39 1.10 -22.47
C ALA A 298 18.65 1.99 -22.58
N SER A 299 19.76 1.53 -21.97
CA SER A 299 21.07 1.74 -22.59
C SER A 299 21.49 0.56 -23.51
N SER A 300 20.54 -0.23 -24.02
CA SER A 300 20.84 -1.45 -24.79
C SER A 300 20.57 -1.34 -26.29
N SER A 301 20.50 -0.13 -26.85
CA SER A 301 20.38 0.04 -28.30
C SER A 301 21.33 1.10 -28.81
N PHE A 302 22.65 0.95 -28.56
CA PHE A 302 23.69 1.55 -29.41
C PHE A 302 25.03 0.86 -29.09
N THR A 303 25.29 -0.28 -29.74
CA THR A 303 26.63 -0.65 -30.14
C THR A 303 26.53 -1.54 -31.40
N ARG A 304 26.71 -0.91 -32.50
CA ARG A 304 27.31 -1.56 -33.68
C ARG A 304 28.78 -1.24 -33.68
#